data_127908a33bfb36601af6bcbca8120d2f
#
_entry.id   127908a33bfb36601af6bcbca8120d2f
#
_cell.length_a   1.000
_cell.length_b   1.000
_cell.length_c   1.000
_cell.angle_alpha   90.00
_cell.angle_beta   90.00
_cell.angle_gamma   90.00
#
_symmetry.space_group_name_H-M   'P 1'
#
loop_
_entity.id
_entity.type
_entity.pdbx_description
1 polymer ?
#
loop_
_entity_poly.entity_id
_entity_poly.type
_entity_poly.pdbx_seq_one_letter_code
_entity_poly.pdbx_strand_id
1 'polypeptide(L)'
;MADPCRIVVMASGNGSNFQALIDAVAAGRIADSKIIRLIVNRGKAYATTRADLAGIPWEYFNLISNGFQAKGEKDPQKVQESRDKYDAALAEKLLQGDFKPDLVVLAGWMYVFGKHFLDPLDAAGIKIINLHPALPGMTSATLTDRRGSPAYRLIDQTGKYDGANAIERAFEDFKAGKLENNRTGIMVHYVIDKVDRGEPILVREIECREGEDLHQLEERIHSHEHELIVEATAQVAKEVLGRRSKPQ
;
A
#
# COMPACT_ATOMS: atom_id res chain seq x y z
N MET A 1 -14.46 -15.59 21.79
CA MET A 1 -14.45 -14.58 20.71
C MET A 1 -13.45 -15.05 19.68
N ALA A 2 -13.72 -14.91 18.40
CA ALA A 2 -12.76 -15.28 17.36
C ALA A 2 -11.53 -14.34 17.43
N ASP A 3 -10.34 -14.85 17.06
CA ASP A 3 -9.14 -14.03 17.04
C ASP A 3 -9.25 -12.92 15.98
N PRO A 4 -8.92 -11.66 16.32
CA PRO A 4 -9.02 -10.56 15.39
C PRO A 4 -8.06 -10.71 14.20
N CYS A 5 -8.37 -10.07 13.07
CA CYS A 5 -7.44 -9.94 11.97
C CYS A 5 -6.23 -9.10 12.42
N ARG A 6 -5.04 -9.67 12.28
CA ARG A 6 -3.77 -9.08 12.74
C ARG A 6 -3.14 -8.30 11.60
N ILE A 7 -3.08 -6.97 11.74
CA ILE A 7 -2.60 -6.07 10.70
C ILE A 7 -1.21 -5.53 11.07
N VAL A 8 -0.26 -5.68 10.15
CA VAL A 8 0.99 -4.92 10.17
C VAL A 8 0.90 -3.80 9.15
N VAL A 9 1.23 -2.58 9.56
CA VAL A 9 1.29 -1.42 8.66
C VAL A 9 2.74 -1.08 8.39
N MET A 10 3.06 -0.73 7.14
CA MET A 10 4.38 -0.28 6.74
C MET A 10 4.29 1.14 6.18
N ALA A 11 5.15 2.05 6.68
CA ALA A 11 5.17 3.46 6.27
C ALA A 11 6.59 4.01 6.20
N SER A 12 6.83 4.96 5.28
CA SER A 12 8.15 5.60 5.11
C SER A 12 8.18 7.08 5.53
N GLY A 13 7.03 7.70 5.82
CA GLY A 13 6.95 9.15 5.97
C GLY A 13 6.03 9.62 7.09
N ASN A 14 5.16 10.57 6.77
CA ASN A 14 4.26 11.23 7.72
C ASN A 14 3.30 10.26 8.41
N GLY A 15 2.81 9.24 7.70
CA GLY A 15 1.90 8.24 8.25
C GLY A 15 0.46 8.76 8.41
N SER A 16 -0.02 9.69 7.59
CA SER A 16 -1.41 10.15 7.64
C SER A 16 -2.39 9.01 7.31
N ASN A 17 -2.07 8.17 6.32
CA ASN A 17 -2.82 6.96 6.00
C ASN A 17 -2.79 5.95 7.16
N PHE A 18 -1.67 5.82 7.87
CA PHE A 18 -1.57 5.00 9.08
C PHE A 18 -2.47 5.55 10.20
N GLN A 19 -2.54 6.87 10.39
CA GLN A 19 -3.46 7.49 11.35
C GLN A 19 -4.92 7.16 11.01
N ALA A 20 -5.29 7.26 9.73
CA ALA A 20 -6.65 6.91 9.30
C ALA A 20 -7.01 5.45 9.64
N LEU A 21 -6.05 4.53 9.50
CA LEU A 21 -6.23 3.12 9.91
C LEU A 21 -6.37 2.96 11.42
N ILE A 22 -5.57 3.67 12.23
CA ILE A 22 -5.68 3.67 13.70
C ILE A 22 -7.08 4.10 14.12
N ASP A 23 -7.52 5.25 13.62
CA ASP A 23 -8.81 5.85 13.95
C ASP A 23 -9.97 4.93 13.51
N ALA A 24 -9.85 4.30 12.35
CA ALA A 24 -10.85 3.39 11.82
C ALA A 24 -10.97 2.08 12.61
N VAL A 25 -9.86 1.52 13.07
CA VAL A 25 -9.86 0.35 13.96
C VAL A 25 -10.48 0.71 15.31
N ALA A 26 -10.09 1.85 15.90
CA ALA A 26 -10.64 2.31 17.18
C ALA A 26 -12.16 2.61 17.10
N ALA A 27 -12.63 3.12 15.96
CA ALA A 27 -14.05 3.37 15.70
C ALA A 27 -14.85 2.13 15.26
N GLY A 28 -14.22 0.95 15.15
CA GLY A 28 -14.88 -0.27 14.70
C GLY A 28 -15.21 -0.31 13.20
N ARG A 29 -14.71 0.64 12.40
CA ARG A 29 -14.89 0.67 10.94
C ARG A 29 -14.13 -0.45 10.24
N ILE A 30 -13.00 -0.89 10.80
CA ILE A 30 -12.29 -2.10 10.43
C ILE A 30 -12.58 -3.12 11.53
N ALA A 31 -13.73 -3.79 11.40
CA ALA A 31 -14.26 -4.67 12.43
C ALA A 31 -13.35 -5.88 12.69
N ASP A 32 -13.39 -6.37 13.92
CA ASP A 32 -12.66 -7.58 14.36
C ASP A 32 -11.18 -7.59 13.93
N SER A 33 -10.53 -6.43 14.03
CA SER A 33 -9.17 -6.23 13.57
C SER A 33 -8.32 -5.50 14.59
N LYS A 34 -7.02 -5.75 14.56
CA LYS A 34 -6.02 -5.10 15.42
C LYS A 34 -4.76 -4.78 14.64
N ILE A 35 -4.30 -3.53 14.70
CA ILE A 35 -2.96 -3.18 14.23
C ILE A 35 -1.98 -3.65 15.30
N ILE A 36 -1.17 -4.65 14.96
CA ILE A 36 -0.23 -5.27 15.90
C ILE A 36 1.15 -4.64 15.88
N ARG A 37 1.51 -3.98 14.77
CA ARG A 37 2.82 -3.35 14.59
C ARG A 37 2.84 -2.35 13.44
N LEU A 38 3.69 -1.34 13.58
CA LEU A 38 4.16 -0.50 12.50
C LEU A 38 5.63 -0.85 12.16
N ILE A 39 5.97 -0.92 10.87
CA ILE A 39 7.35 -0.99 10.40
C ILE A 39 7.66 0.26 9.59
N VAL A 40 8.80 0.90 9.87
CA VAL A 40 9.27 2.06 9.12
C VAL A 40 10.68 1.80 8.58
N ASN A 41 10.96 2.28 7.35
CA ASN A 41 12.27 2.16 6.73
C ASN A 41 13.05 3.49 6.66
N ARG A 42 12.50 4.56 7.25
CA ARG A 42 13.16 5.86 7.38
C ARG A 42 13.19 6.27 8.86
N GLY A 43 14.37 6.58 9.38
CA GLY A 43 14.57 6.85 10.81
C GLY A 43 13.88 8.10 11.35
N LYS A 44 13.41 9.00 10.46
CA LYS A 44 12.67 10.22 10.83
C LYS A 44 11.20 10.17 10.41
N ALA A 45 10.65 8.98 10.17
CA ALA A 45 9.25 8.83 9.81
C ALA A 45 8.36 9.27 10.98
N TYR A 46 7.53 10.29 10.79
CA TYR A 46 6.61 10.79 11.83
C TYR A 46 5.53 9.75 12.18
N ALA A 47 5.36 8.75 11.34
CA ALA A 47 4.51 7.58 11.63
C ALA A 47 4.85 6.91 12.97
N THR A 48 6.12 6.94 13.42
CA THR A 48 6.53 6.39 14.73
C THR A 48 5.91 7.16 15.90
N THR A 49 5.84 8.49 15.81
CA THR A 49 5.16 9.32 16.82
C THR A 49 3.66 8.97 16.91
N ARG A 50 3.02 8.69 15.78
CA ARG A 50 1.62 8.26 15.76
C ARG A 50 1.44 6.89 16.42
N ALA A 51 2.39 5.98 16.18
CA ALA A 51 2.40 4.66 16.81
C ALA A 51 2.56 4.76 18.34
N ASP A 52 3.48 5.61 18.81
CA ASP A 52 3.70 5.85 20.23
C ASP A 52 2.44 6.40 20.91
N LEU A 53 1.78 7.39 20.31
CA LEU A 53 0.53 7.97 20.81
C LEU A 53 -0.63 6.97 20.86
N ALA A 54 -0.65 6.00 19.93
CA ALA A 54 -1.68 4.97 19.86
C ALA A 54 -1.30 3.70 20.65
N GLY A 55 -0.13 3.64 21.29
CA GLY A 55 0.36 2.46 22.00
C GLY A 55 0.62 1.26 21.07
N ILE A 56 0.92 1.51 19.79
CA ILE A 56 1.23 0.47 18.80
C ILE A 56 2.74 0.26 18.77
N PRO A 57 3.24 -0.96 18.98
CA PRO A 57 4.66 -1.26 18.84
C PRO A 57 5.15 -0.94 17.42
N TRP A 58 6.34 -0.38 17.30
CA TRP A 58 6.94 -0.12 16.00
C TRP A 58 8.40 -0.51 15.93
N GLU A 59 8.90 -0.67 14.71
CA GLU A 59 10.28 -1.04 14.45
C GLU A 59 10.82 -0.28 13.24
N TYR A 60 12.07 0.18 13.36
CA TYR A 60 12.86 0.72 12.27
C TYR A 60 13.65 -0.41 11.62
N PHE A 61 13.34 -0.71 10.36
CA PHE A 61 14.02 -1.74 9.59
C PHE A 61 14.40 -1.19 8.21
N ASN A 62 15.70 -1.01 7.97
CA ASN A 62 16.21 -0.30 6.80
C ASN A 62 17.38 -1.04 6.16
N LEU A 63 17.41 -1.06 4.84
CA LEU A 63 18.40 -1.76 4.01
C LEU A 63 19.87 -1.41 4.39
N ILE A 64 20.16 -0.13 4.65
CA ILE A 64 21.52 0.35 4.95
C ILE A 64 21.79 0.26 6.44
N SER A 65 20.91 0.78 7.29
CA SER A 65 21.16 0.85 8.74
C SER A 65 21.21 -0.51 9.41
N ASN A 66 20.51 -1.52 8.87
CA ASN A 66 20.61 -2.89 9.35
C ASN A 66 21.76 -3.70 8.71
N GLY A 67 22.62 -3.04 7.92
CA GLY A 67 23.85 -3.65 7.41
C GLY A 67 23.69 -4.56 6.19
N PHE A 68 22.51 -4.57 5.54
CA PHE A 68 22.33 -5.37 4.32
C PHE A 68 23.07 -4.81 3.12
N GLN A 69 23.15 -3.48 3.02
CA GLN A 69 23.83 -2.78 1.92
C GLN A 69 24.81 -1.73 2.46
N ALA A 70 26.00 -1.66 1.91
CA ALA A 70 26.96 -0.60 2.20
C ALA A 70 26.43 0.74 1.66
N LYS A 71 26.65 1.82 2.42
CA LYS A 71 26.30 3.17 1.98
C LYS A 71 27.08 3.52 0.70
N GLY A 72 26.36 3.90 -0.35
CA GLY A 72 26.96 4.29 -1.62
C GLY A 72 27.36 3.12 -2.54
N GLU A 73 26.98 1.88 -2.23
CA GLU A 73 27.17 0.75 -3.15
C GLU A 73 26.44 1.03 -4.48
N LYS A 74 27.15 0.82 -5.59
CA LYS A 74 26.67 1.09 -6.96
C LYS A 74 26.74 -0.13 -7.88
N ASP A 75 27.40 -1.20 -7.44
CA ASP A 75 27.46 -2.43 -8.19
C ASP A 75 26.05 -3.04 -8.26
N PRO A 76 25.46 -3.19 -9.47
CA PRO A 76 24.09 -3.66 -9.61
C PRO A 76 23.86 -5.04 -8.99
N GLN A 77 24.85 -5.95 -9.11
CA GLN A 77 24.74 -7.29 -8.55
C GLN A 77 24.72 -7.25 -7.03
N LYS A 78 25.65 -6.49 -6.41
CA LYS A 78 25.70 -6.36 -4.94
C LYS A 78 24.46 -5.65 -4.38
N VAL A 79 23.96 -4.66 -5.11
CA VAL A 79 22.69 -3.98 -4.75
C VAL A 79 21.54 -4.98 -4.77
N GLN A 80 21.44 -5.82 -5.81
CA GLN A 80 20.37 -6.83 -5.89
C GLN A 80 20.50 -7.87 -4.78
N GLU A 81 21.68 -8.43 -4.56
CA GLU A 81 21.94 -9.39 -3.48
C GLU A 81 21.59 -8.81 -2.09
N SER A 82 21.89 -7.54 -1.88
CA SER A 82 21.57 -6.83 -0.64
C SER A 82 20.07 -6.68 -0.44
N ARG A 83 19.35 -6.36 -1.50
CA ARG A 83 17.89 -6.27 -1.51
C ARG A 83 17.24 -7.62 -1.23
N ASP A 84 17.74 -8.68 -1.87
CA ASP A 84 17.23 -10.04 -1.68
C ASP A 84 17.39 -10.51 -0.22
N LYS A 85 18.55 -10.22 0.39
CA LYS A 85 18.80 -10.50 1.81
C LYS A 85 17.91 -9.70 2.74
N TYR A 86 17.70 -8.41 2.45
CA TYR A 86 16.81 -7.54 3.21
C TYR A 86 15.37 -8.03 3.15
N ASP A 87 14.89 -8.35 1.95
CA ASP A 87 13.56 -8.86 1.69
C ASP A 87 13.31 -10.18 2.45
N ALA A 88 14.25 -11.12 2.35
CA ALA A 88 14.17 -12.39 3.06
C ALA A 88 14.14 -12.21 4.57
N ALA A 89 15.02 -11.35 5.12
CA ALA A 89 15.09 -11.09 6.55
C ALA A 89 13.81 -10.42 7.08
N LEU A 90 13.22 -9.51 6.31
CA LEU A 90 11.97 -8.86 6.69
C LEU A 90 10.78 -9.83 6.62
N ALA A 91 10.74 -10.70 5.60
CA ALA A 91 9.73 -11.74 5.49
C ALA A 91 9.84 -12.73 6.67
N GLU A 92 11.04 -13.22 6.96
CA GLU A 92 11.29 -14.11 8.11
C GLU A 92 10.81 -13.48 9.43
N LYS A 93 11.15 -12.22 9.65
CA LYS A 93 10.71 -11.46 10.84
C LYS A 93 9.18 -11.42 10.95
N LEU A 94 8.46 -11.19 9.86
CA LEU A 94 7.00 -11.15 9.85
C LEU A 94 6.36 -12.52 10.07
N LEU A 95 7.07 -13.60 9.72
CA LEU A 95 6.55 -14.97 9.86
C LEU A 95 6.76 -15.57 11.27
N GLN A 96 7.55 -14.90 12.12
CA GLN A 96 7.92 -15.42 13.43
C GLN A 96 6.92 -15.04 14.53
N GLY A 97 6.45 -16.04 15.26
CA GLY A 97 5.75 -15.92 16.54
C GLY A 97 4.61 -14.91 16.58
N ASP A 98 4.63 -14.06 17.60
CA ASP A 98 3.62 -13.03 17.82
C ASP A 98 3.65 -11.87 16.79
N PHE A 99 4.58 -11.89 15.87
CA PHE A 99 4.69 -10.89 14.79
C PHE A 99 3.92 -11.27 13.53
N LYS A 100 3.51 -12.54 13.41
CA LYS A 100 2.84 -13.02 12.19
C LYS A 100 1.51 -12.28 11.97
N PRO A 101 1.39 -11.47 10.91
CA PRO A 101 0.14 -10.81 10.56
C PRO A 101 -0.74 -11.75 9.72
N ASP A 102 -1.96 -11.32 9.50
CA ASP A 102 -2.87 -11.85 8.50
C ASP A 102 -2.92 -10.97 7.27
N LEU A 103 -2.63 -9.68 7.49
CA LEU A 103 -2.67 -8.64 6.47
C LEU A 103 -1.52 -7.66 6.69
N VAL A 104 -0.79 -7.35 5.61
CA VAL A 104 0.19 -6.26 5.55
C VAL A 104 -0.39 -5.12 4.73
N VAL A 105 -0.38 -3.91 5.27
CA VAL A 105 -0.85 -2.69 4.59
C VAL A 105 0.32 -1.75 4.34
N LEU A 106 0.64 -1.52 3.07
CA LEU A 106 1.65 -0.54 2.66
C LEU A 106 0.98 0.84 2.58
N ALA A 107 1.20 1.66 3.60
CA ALA A 107 0.59 2.98 3.77
C ALA A 107 1.63 4.09 3.54
N GLY A 108 1.98 4.33 2.29
CA GLY A 108 3.08 5.23 1.92
C GLY A 108 4.46 4.61 2.16
N TRP A 109 4.61 3.35 1.83
CA TRP A 109 5.87 2.63 1.87
C TRP A 109 6.70 2.86 0.61
N MET A 110 7.90 3.37 0.75
CA MET A 110 8.77 3.80 -0.36
C MET A 110 9.91 2.82 -0.63
N TYR A 111 9.57 1.54 -0.74
CA TYR A 111 10.49 0.48 -1.13
C TYR A 111 9.70 -0.59 -1.91
N VAL A 112 10.27 -1.05 -3.01
CA VAL A 112 9.68 -2.09 -3.85
C VAL A 112 10.22 -3.45 -3.43
N PHE A 113 9.34 -4.32 -2.99
CA PHE A 113 9.68 -5.68 -2.59
C PHE A 113 9.88 -6.61 -3.78
N GLY A 114 10.85 -7.52 -3.66
CA GLY A 114 11.08 -8.62 -4.58
C GLY A 114 10.46 -9.93 -4.08
N LYS A 115 10.72 -10.99 -4.85
CA LYS A 115 10.18 -12.34 -4.56
C LYS A 115 10.59 -12.87 -3.20
N HIS A 116 11.78 -12.54 -2.70
CA HIS A 116 12.27 -13.00 -1.40
C HIS A 116 11.43 -12.47 -0.22
N PHE A 117 10.65 -11.41 -0.42
CA PHE A 117 9.64 -10.95 0.54
C PHE A 117 8.25 -11.50 0.22
N LEU A 118 7.84 -11.44 -1.04
CA LEU A 118 6.47 -11.71 -1.46
C LEU A 118 6.12 -13.21 -1.39
N ASP A 119 6.97 -14.08 -1.93
CA ASP A 119 6.69 -15.53 -2.02
C ASP A 119 6.51 -16.19 -0.65
N PRO A 120 7.36 -15.93 0.38
CA PRO A 120 7.16 -16.50 1.72
C PRO A 120 5.86 -16.04 2.39
N LEU A 121 5.45 -14.78 2.20
CA LEU A 121 4.21 -14.27 2.77
C LEU A 121 2.99 -14.86 2.06
N ASP A 122 3.02 -14.96 0.74
CA ASP A 122 1.94 -15.60 -0.03
C ASP A 122 1.80 -17.10 0.33
N ALA A 123 2.91 -17.81 0.43
CA ALA A 123 2.91 -19.21 0.90
C ALA A 123 2.32 -19.38 2.31
N ALA A 124 2.48 -18.36 3.17
CA ALA A 124 1.88 -18.33 4.51
C ALA A 124 0.41 -17.84 4.51
N GLY A 125 -0.16 -17.51 3.35
CA GLY A 125 -1.52 -17.01 3.19
C GLY A 125 -1.72 -15.55 3.62
N ILE A 126 -0.64 -14.80 3.85
CA ILE A 126 -0.67 -13.40 4.27
C ILE A 126 -0.93 -12.52 3.05
N LYS A 127 -1.95 -11.68 3.14
CA LYS A 127 -2.25 -10.71 2.07
C LYS A 127 -1.46 -9.43 2.26
N ILE A 128 -1.02 -8.85 1.15
CA ILE A 128 -0.31 -7.56 1.13
C ILE A 128 -1.09 -6.63 0.21
N ILE A 129 -1.45 -5.45 0.71
CA ILE A 129 -2.14 -4.42 -0.06
C ILE A 129 -1.34 -3.12 -0.06
N ASN A 130 -1.44 -2.37 -1.14
CA ASN A 130 -0.77 -1.07 -1.30
C ASN A 130 -1.75 0.00 -1.75
N LEU A 131 -1.62 1.20 -1.19
CA LEU A 131 -2.28 2.40 -1.67
C LEU A 131 -1.34 3.10 -2.66
N HIS A 132 -1.82 3.29 -3.89
CA HIS A 132 -1.08 3.97 -4.94
C HIS A 132 -1.88 5.15 -5.52
N PRO A 133 -1.28 6.37 -5.61
CA PRO A 133 -1.99 7.57 -6.05
C PRO A 133 -2.02 7.67 -7.59
N ALA A 134 -2.49 6.62 -8.25
CA ALA A 134 -2.79 6.60 -9.67
C ALA A 134 -3.92 5.63 -9.97
N LEU A 135 -4.56 5.82 -11.11
CA LEU A 135 -5.48 4.83 -11.66
C LEU A 135 -4.69 3.61 -12.14
N PRO A 136 -5.21 2.40 -11.98
CA PRO A 136 -4.67 1.25 -12.69
C PRO A 136 -4.67 1.60 -14.17
N GLY A 137 -3.60 1.29 -14.93
CA GLY A 137 -3.44 1.66 -16.34
C GLY A 137 -4.64 1.25 -17.20
N MET A 138 -5.66 2.11 -17.25
CA MET A 138 -6.98 1.81 -17.79
C MET A 138 -7.41 2.84 -18.80
N THR A 139 -7.88 2.36 -19.94
CA THR A 139 -8.86 3.11 -20.71
C THR A 139 -10.25 2.88 -20.09
N SER A 140 -11.00 3.98 -19.97
CA SER A 140 -12.41 3.97 -19.54
C SER A 140 -13.28 3.21 -20.53
N ALA A 141 -13.18 1.89 -20.54
CA ALA A 141 -14.23 1.07 -21.13
C ALA A 141 -15.23 0.79 -20.01
N THR A 142 -16.38 1.39 -20.08
CA THR A 142 -17.56 1.15 -19.26
C THR A 142 -17.95 -0.34 -19.29
N LEU A 143 -17.22 -1.15 -18.56
CA LEU A 143 -17.59 -2.51 -18.27
C LEU A 143 -18.18 -2.52 -16.86
N THR A 144 -19.40 -2.94 -16.74
CA THR A 144 -20.00 -3.26 -15.45
C THR A 144 -19.74 -4.73 -15.15
N ASP A 145 -19.41 -5.04 -13.88
CA ASP A 145 -19.39 -6.42 -13.41
C ASP A 145 -20.82 -7.02 -13.43
N ARG A 146 -20.95 -8.31 -13.15
CA ARG A 146 -22.26 -8.98 -13.09
C ARG A 146 -23.23 -8.39 -12.05
N ARG A 147 -22.81 -7.44 -11.24
CA ARG A 147 -23.59 -6.72 -10.20
C ARG A 147 -23.89 -5.27 -10.58
N GLY A 148 -23.49 -4.83 -11.79
CA GLY A 148 -23.72 -3.45 -12.24
C GLY A 148 -22.70 -2.43 -11.71
N SER A 149 -21.67 -2.87 -11.00
CA SER A 149 -20.58 -2.01 -10.57
C SER A 149 -19.58 -1.78 -11.70
N PRO A 150 -18.91 -0.61 -11.77
CA PRO A 150 -17.85 -0.38 -12.75
C PRO A 150 -16.78 -1.47 -12.63
N ALA A 151 -16.66 -2.32 -13.66
CA ALA A 151 -15.62 -3.32 -13.71
C ALA A 151 -14.42 -2.73 -14.45
N TYR A 152 -13.34 -2.56 -13.73
CA TYR A 152 -12.10 -2.06 -14.28
C TYR A 152 -11.28 -3.21 -14.86
N ARG A 153 -10.99 -3.13 -16.15
CA ARG A 153 -10.11 -4.08 -16.84
C ARG A 153 -8.77 -3.42 -17.06
N LEU A 154 -7.68 -4.02 -16.58
CA LEU A 154 -6.32 -3.61 -16.89
C LEU A 154 -6.10 -3.66 -18.41
N ILE A 155 -6.15 -2.52 -19.10
CA ILE A 155 -6.03 -2.45 -20.56
C ILE A 155 -4.69 -1.88 -20.99
N ASP A 156 -4.09 -1.00 -20.21
CA ASP A 156 -2.77 -0.44 -20.50
C ASP A 156 -1.73 -0.82 -19.44
N GLN A 157 -0.68 -1.48 -19.90
CA GLN A 157 0.46 -1.89 -19.07
C GLN A 157 1.66 -0.96 -19.25
N THR A 158 1.46 0.28 -19.68
CA THR A 158 2.57 1.20 -19.96
C THR A 158 3.36 1.59 -18.73
N GLY A 159 2.79 1.49 -17.53
CA GLY A 159 3.47 1.88 -16.29
C GLY A 159 3.71 3.37 -16.17
N LYS A 160 2.96 4.19 -16.89
CA LYS A 160 3.18 5.63 -16.98
C LYS A 160 3.16 6.33 -15.62
N TYR A 161 2.31 5.86 -14.71
CA TYR A 161 2.15 6.43 -13.37
C TYR A 161 2.53 5.44 -12.27
N ASP A 162 3.25 4.36 -12.58
CA ASP A 162 3.76 3.41 -11.57
C ASP A 162 4.86 4.06 -10.71
N GLY A 163 4.98 3.64 -9.46
CA GLY A 163 6.03 4.07 -8.55
C GLY A 163 5.88 5.50 -8.01
N ALA A 164 6.99 6.12 -7.66
CA ALA A 164 7.02 7.44 -7.04
C ALA A 164 6.60 8.57 -7.99
N ASN A 165 6.14 9.68 -7.41
CA ASN A 165 5.77 10.94 -8.11
C ASN A 165 4.66 10.74 -9.16
N ALA A 166 3.71 9.84 -8.89
CA ALA A 166 2.60 9.57 -9.80
C ALA A 166 1.67 10.78 -9.94
N ILE A 167 1.40 11.50 -8.84
CA ILE A 167 0.54 12.68 -8.83
C ILE A 167 1.15 13.80 -9.65
N GLU A 168 2.44 14.08 -9.46
CA GLU A 168 3.17 15.12 -10.17
C GLU A 168 3.17 14.85 -11.67
N ARG A 169 3.44 13.60 -12.09
CA ARG A 169 3.40 13.24 -13.52
C ARG A 169 2.01 13.35 -14.12
N ALA A 170 0.97 12.97 -13.38
CA ALA A 170 -0.41 13.12 -13.82
C ALA A 170 -0.78 14.61 -13.96
N PHE A 171 -0.33 15.45 -13.03
CA PHE A 171 -0.56 16.89 -13.08
C PHE A 171 0.18 17.55 -14.25
N GLU A 172 1.43 17.18 -14.53
CA GLU A 172 2.19 17.64 -15.70
C GLU A 172 1.48 17.27 -17.00
N ASP A 173 0.99 16.03 -17.10
CA ASP A 173 0.22 15.59 -18.27
C ASP A 173 -1.12 16.33 -18.40
N PHE A 174 -1.78 16.65 -17.30
CA PHE A 174 -2.98 17.49 -17.31
C PHE A 174 -2.67 18.88 -17.84
N LYS A 175 -1.65 19.56 -17.33
CA LYS A 175 -1.21 20.87 -17.84
C LYS A 175 -0.80 20.85 -19.31
N ALA A 176 -0.29 19.74 -19.79
CA ALA A 176 0.09 19.53 -21.18
C ALA A 176 -1.08 19.09 -22.09
N GLY A 177 -2.30 18.94 -21.56
CA GLY A 177 -3.47 18.43 -22.31
C GLY A 177 -3.33 16.97 -22.76
N LYS A 178 -2.49 16.18 -22.06
CA LYS A 178 -2.19 14.78 -22.38
C LYS A 178 -2.86 13.79 -21.44
N LEU A 179 -3.45 14.28 -20.34
CA LEU A 179 -4.14 13.44 -19.39
C LEU A 179 -5.51 13.04 -19.94
N GLU A 180 -5.75 11.75 -20.04
CA GLU A 180 -7.01 11.21 -20.57
C GLU A 180 -8.20 11.67 -19.70
N ASN A 181 -9.20 12.24 -20.35
CA ASN A 181 -10.43 12.76 -19.71
C ASN A 181 -10.17 13.75 -18.56
N ASN A 182 -8.96 14.35 -18.44
CA ASN A 182 -8.54 15.19 -17.33
C ASN A 182 -8.69 14.50 -15.96
N ARG A 183 -8.51 13.18 -15.89
CA ARG A 183 -8.69 12.39 -14.67
C ARG A 183 -7.44 11.65 -14.28
N THR A 184 -7.10 11.73 -13.02
CA THR A 184 -6.20 10.87 -12.29
C THR A 184 -7.00 10.08 -11.25
N GLY A 185 -6.37 9.48 -10.27
CA GLY A 185 -7.07 8.82 -9.20
C GLY A 185 -6.16 8.12 -8.22
N ILE A 186 -6.75 7.27 -7.43
CA ILE A 186 -6.10 6.44 -6.43
C ILE A 186 -6.62 5.03 -6.52
N MET A 187 -5.77 4.06 -6.19
CA MET A 187 -6.17 2.67 -6.05
C MET A 187 -5.58 2.04 -4.79
N VAL A 188 -6.30 1.10 -4.23
CA VAL A 188 -5.73 0.09 -3.34
C VAL A 188 -5.75 -1.23 -4.09
N HIS A 189 -4.61 -1.90 -4.16
CA HIS A 189 -4.43 -3.14 -4.92
C HIS A 189 -3.66 -4.18 -4.12
N TYR A 190 -3.78 -5.44 -4.49
CA TYR A 190 -2.89 -6.49 -3.98
C TYR A 190 -1.48 -6.29 -4.51
N VAL A 191 -0.48 -6.56 -3.68
CA VAL A 191 0.93 -6.46 -4.08
C VAL A 191 1.38 -7.77 -4.70
N ILE A 192 1.99 -7.66 -5.88
CA ILE A 192 2.63 -8.76 -6.61
C ILE A 192 4.06 -8.37 -7.02
N ASP A 193 4.80 -9.25 -7.65
CA ASP A 193 6.17 -9.02 -8.13
C ASP A 193 6.32 -7.91 -9.19
N LYS A 194 5.20 -7.45 -9.76
CA LYS A 194 5.15 -6.31 -10.68
C LYS A 194 4.62 -5.08 -9.95
N VAL A 195 5.42 -4.02 -9.95
CA VAL A 195 5.10 -2.76 -9.24
C VAL A 195 3.75 -2.20 -9.70
N ASP A 196 2.87 -1.92 -8.74
CA ASP A 196 1.53 -1.32 -8.91
C ASP A 196 0.63 -2.01 -9.94
N ARG A 197 0.83 -3.33 -10.17
CA ARG A 197 0.15 -4.16 -11.18
C ARG A 197 -0.73 -5.26 -10.59
N GLY A 198 -0.84 -5.33 -9.28
CA GLY A 198 -1.74 -6.27 -8.62
C GLY A 198 -3.21 -5.97 -8.90
N GLU A 199 -4.07 -6.96 -8.70
CA GLU A 199 -5.52 -6.79 -8.86
C GLU A 199 -6.04 -5.66 -7.97
N PRO A 200 -6.72 -4.65 -8.54
CA PRO A 200 -7.32 -3.57 -7.77
C PRO A 200 -8.42 -4.10 -6.85
N ILE A 201 -8.41 -3.63 -5.60
CA ILE A 201 -9.44 -3.90 -4.60
C ILE A 201 -10.48 -2.78 -4.67
N LEU A 202 -10.02 -1.53 -4.62
CA LEU A 202 -10.83 -0.33 -4.76
C LEU A 202 -10.08 0.70 -5.62
N VAL A 203 -10.84 1.42 -6.43
CA VAL A 203 -10.34 2.51 -7.30
C VAL A 203 -11.24 3.72 -7.11
N ARG A 204 -10.65 4.91 -7.08
CA ARG A 204 -11.38 6.18 -7.07
C ARG A 204 -10.79 7.13 -8.10
N GLU A 205 -11.59 7.54 -9.06
CA GLU A 205 -11.22 8.57 -10.03
C GLU A 205 -11.28 9.96 -9.40
N ILE A 206 -10.34 10.83 -9.78
CA ILE A 206 -10.23 12.21 -9.31
C ILE A 206 -10.01 13.09 -10.54
N GLU A 207 -10.91 14.05 -10.73
CA GLU A 207 -10.82 15.01 -11.82
C GLU A 207 -9.76 16.06 -11.50
N CYS A 208 -8.86 16.36 -12.44
CA CYS A 208 -7.98 17.53 -12.38
C CYS A 208 -8.73 18.76 -12.82
N ARG A 209 -8.64 19.85 -12.09
CA ARG A 209 -9.43 21.07 -12.31
C ARG A 209 -8.59 22.19 -12.92
N GLU A 210 -9.16 22.93 -13.85
CA GLU A 210 -8.51 24.13 -14.38
C GLU A 210 -8.30 25.16 -13.25
N GLY A 211 -7.13 25.79 -13.24
CA GLY A 211 -6.76 26.76 -12.21
C GLY A 211 -6.23 26.14 -10.91
N GLU A 212 -6.38 24.85 -10.71
CA GLU A 212 -5.81 24.13 -9.56
C GLU A 212 -4.29 24.04 -9.69
N ASP A 213 -3.56 24.24 -8.59
CA ASP A 213 -2.14 23.95 -8.51
C ASP A 213 -1.87 22.51 -8.02
N LEU A 214 -0.62 22.08 -8.08
CA LEU A 214 -0.23 20.73 -7.68
C LEU A 214 -0.58 20.45 -6.21
N HIS A 215 -0.33 21.41 -5.32
CA HIS A 215 -0.58 21.26 -3.89
C HIS A 215 -2.07 21.05 -3.59
N GLN A 216 -2.95 21.79 -4.24
CA GLN A 216 -4.40 21.65 -4.11
C GLN A 216 -4.89 20.28 -4.60
N LEU A 217 -4.32 19.78 -5.72
CA LEU A 217 -4.61 18.44 -6.20
C LEU A 217 -4.13 17.38 -5.21
N GLU A 218 -2.90 17.50 -4.68
CA GLU A 218 -2.35 16.60 -3.68
C GLU A 218 -3.21 16.54 -2.41
N GLU A 219 -3.64 17.69 -1.86
CA GLU A 219 -4.51 17.73 -0.69
C GLU A 219 -5.84 17.00 -0.93
N ARG A 220 -6.44 17.19 -2.11
CA ARG A 220 -7.67 16.47 -2.48
C ARG A 220 -7.45 14.96 -2.62
N ILE A 221 -6.36 14.56 -3.25
CA ILE A 221 -5.98 13.16 -3.39
C ILE A 221 -5.78 12.55 -2.00
N HIS A 222 -5.00 13.18 -1.13
CA HIS A 222 -4.75 12.68 0.22
C HIS A 222 -6.02 12.52 1.07
N SER A 223 -6.99 13.44 0.92
CA SER A 223 -8.27 13.30 1.63
C SER A 223 -9.04 12.05 1.21
N HIS A 224 -8.99 11.71 -0.07
CA HIS A 224 -9.62 10.49 -0.60
C HIS A 224 -8.83 9.21 -0.29
N GLU A 225 -7.51 9.30 -0.20
CA GLU A 225 -6.65 8.17 0.19
C GLU A 225 -7.01 7.62 1.56
N HIS A 226 -7.26 8.50 2.55
CA HIS A 226 -7.60 8.10 3.92
C HIS A 226 -8.89 7.26 3.96
N GLU A 227 -9.88 7.62 3.18
CA GLU A 227 -11.13 6.83 3.10
C GLU A 227 -10.89 5.50 2.38
N LEU A 228 -10.23 5.55 1.21
CA LEU A 228 -10.07 4.39 0.36
C LEU A 228 -9.24 3.29 1.03
N ILE A 229 -8.15 3.65 1.71
CA ILE A 229 -7.30 2.68 2.41
C ILE A 229 -8.05 2.02 3.57
N VAL A 230 -8.89 2.76 4.27
CA VAL A 230 -9.74 2.21 5.35
C VAL A 230 -10.77 1.24 4.80
N GLU A 231 -11.48 1.61 3.74
CA GLU A 231 -12.49 0.75 3.10
C GLU A 231 -11.86 -0.53 2.55
N ALA A 232 -10.74 -0.42 1.83
CA ALA A 232 -10.04 -1.58 1.27
C ALA A 232 -9.49 -2.50 2.38
N THR A 233 -8.91 -1.91 3.44
CA THR A 233 -8.40 -2.70 4.58
C THR A 233 -9.54 -3.45 5.27
N ALA A 234 -10.69 -2.81 5.47
CA ALA A 234 -11.87 -3.44 6.07
C ALA A 234 -12.39 -4.60 5.20
N GLN A 235 -12.45 -4.41 3.88
CA GLN A 235 -12.86 -5.47 2.95
C GLN A 235 -11.92 -6.67 3.03
N VAL A 236 -10.60 -6.46 2.93
CA VAL A 236 -9.62 -7.56 2.95
C VAL A 236 -9.56 -8.25 4.32
N ALA A 237 -9.65 -7.48 5.42
CA ALA A 237 -9.72 -8.06 6.77
C ALA A 237 -10.93 -9.00 6.92
N LYS A 238 -12.11 -8.60 6.41
CA LYS A 238 -13.31 -9.44 6.39
C LYS A 238 -13.12 -10.71 5.55
N GLU A 239 -12.46 -10.61 4.40
CA GLU A 239 -12.15 -11.77 3.55
C GLU A 239 -11.23 -12.76 4.26
N VAL A 240 -10.19 -12.26 4.95
CA VAL A 240 -9.25 -13.06 5.73
C VAL A 240 -9.96 -13.81 6.85
N LEU A 241 -10.79 -13.12 7.63
CA LEU A 241 -11.58 -13.72 8.71
C LEU A 241 -12.59 -14.75 8.19
N GLY A 242 -13.24 -14.46 7.06
CA GLY A 242 -14.19 -15.37 6.42
C GLY A 242 -13.55 -16.67 5.92
N ARG A 243 -12.28 -16.67 5.55
CA ARG A 243 -11.53 -17.88 5.18
C ARG A 243 -11.24 -18.78 6.39
N ARG A 244 -10.96 -18.19 7.56
CA ARG A 244 -10.73 -18.94 8.81
C ARG A 244 -11.98 -19.67 9.30
N SER A 245 -13.15 -19.14 9.01
CA SER A 245 -14.44 -19.68 9.47
C SER A 245 -14.97 -20.83 8.61
N LYS A 246 -14.32 -21.14 7.47
CA LYS A 246 -14.70 -22.28 6.62
C LYS A 246 -13.91 -23.51 7.06
N PRO A 247 -14.56 -24.61 7.48
CA PRO A 247 -13.86 -25.87 7.73
C PRO A 247 -13.15 -26.34 6.45
N GLN A 248 -11.91 -26.78 6.60
CA GLN A 248 -11.13 -27.46 5.56
C GLN A 248 -11.74 -28.80 5.20
#